data_f00e49b2c4d0a963cd88d92fbf2104d0
#
_entry.id   f00e49b2c4d0a963cd88d92fbf2104d0
#
_cell.length_a   1.000
_cell.length_b   1.000
_cell.length_c   1.000
_cell.angle_alpha   90.00
_cell.angle_beta   90.00
_cell.angle_gamma   90.00
#
_symmetry.space_group_name_H-M   'P 1'
#
loop_
_entity.id
_entity.type
_entity.pdbx_description
1 polymer ?
#
loop_
_entity_poly.entity_id
_entity_poly.type
_entity_poly.pdbx_seq_one_letter_code
_entity_poly.pdbx_strand_id
1 'polypeptide(L)'
;MTPVNRGEVWWVATEYGDKPFLVVSNMHRNRNLDTVLAARVTTSPNPPDISSIVPIEHQGTIVGRVLCDEIALVSKGDLKRRASNAFTRQQMRKVCEGLSAALACP
;
A
#
# COMPACT_ATOMS: atom_id res chain seq x y z
N MET A 1 -17.57 11.55 6.30
CA MET A 1 -16.19 11.16 5.95
C MET A 1 -16.15 9.74 5.42
N THR A 2 -15.51 9.52 4.30
CA THR A 2 -15.38 8.18 3.72
C THR A 2 -14.46 7.33 4.58
N PRO A 3 -14.88 6.15 5.02
CA PRO A 3 -14.00 5.26 5.78
C PRO A 3 -12.81 4.81 4.92
N VAL A 4 -11.65 4.69 5.55
CA VAL A 4 -10.44 4.19 4.92
C VAL A 4 -10.16 2.81 5.46
N ASN A 5 -10.12 1.82 4.57
CA ASN A 5 -9.98 0.42 4.95
C ASN A 5 -8.63 -0.14 4.54
N ARG A 6 -8.10 -1.03 5.40
CA ARG A 6 -6.88 -1.78 5.08
C ARG A 6 -7.09 -2.54 3.77
N GLY A 7 -6.10 -2.49 2.90
CA GLY A 7 -6.16 -3.16 1.59
C GLY A 7 -6.65 -2.27 0.46
N GLU A 8 -7.16 -1.09 0.76
CA GLU A 8 -7.54 -0.13 -0.27
C GLU A 8 -6.31 0.59 -0.82
N VAL A 9 -6.35 0.88 -2.11
CA VAL A 9 -5.34 1.73 -2.76
C VAL A 9 -5.93 3.12 -2.93
N TRP A 10 -5.22 4.12 -2.45
CA TRP A 10 -5.62 5.52 -2.56
C TRP A 10 -4.54 6.32 -3.28
N TRP A 11 -4.98 7.25 -4.10
CA TRP A 11 -4.10 8.26 -4.68
C TRP A 11 -3.89 9.34 -3.65
N VAL A 12 -2.62 9.57 -3.31
CA VAL A 12 -2.21 10.46 -2.23
C VAL A 12 -1.48 11.65 -2.82
N ALA A 13 -1.82 12.86 -2.35
CA ALA A 13 -1.12 14.07 -2.75
C ALA A 13 0.31 14.05 -2.21
N THR A 14 1.28 14.20 -3.09
CA THR A 14 2.70 14.33 -2.73
C THR A 14 3.29 15.54 -3.44
N GLU A 15 4.50 15.93 -3.07
CA GLU A 15 5.19 17.04 -3.74
C GLU A 15 5.51 16.75 -5.21
N TYR A 16 5.43 15.48 -5.62
CA TYR A 16 5.65 15.05 -7.01
C TYR A 16 4.33 14.68 -7.72
N GLY A 17 3.19 15.16 -7.22
CA GLY A 17 1.88 14.84 -7.74
C GLY A 17 1.21 13.70 -6.97
N ASP A 18 0.04 13.30 -7.44
CA ASP A 18 -0.71 12.23 -6.79
C ASP A 18 -0.09 10.88 -7.12
N LYS A 19 0.17 10.08 -6.09
CA LYS A 19 0.78 8.75 -6.23
C LYS A 19 -0.06 7.70 -5.51
N PRO A 20 -0.09 6.46 -6.04
CA PRO A 20 -0.88 5.40 -5.41
C PRO A 20 -0.16 4.80 -4.21
N PHE A 21 -0.92 4.61 -3.13
CA PHE A 21 -0.45 3.97 -1.90
C PHE A 21 -1.46 2.94 -1.43
N LEU A 22 -0.96 1.82 -0.93
CA LEU A 22 -1.78 0.76 -0.35
C LEU A 22 -1.88 0.97 1.15
N VAL A 23 -3.10 1.04 1.68
CA VAL A 23 -3.31 1.16 3.12
C VAL A 23 -2.97 -0.17 3.79
N VAL A 24 -1.97 -0.16 4.67
CA VAL A 24 -1.48 -1.36 5.34
C VAL A 24 -1.79 -1.38 6.84
N SER A 25 -2.19 -0.25 7.43
CA SER A 25 -2.50 -0.18 8.84
C SER A 25 -3.82 -0.87 9.18
N ASN A 26 -3.93 -1.37 10.42
CA ASN A 26 -5.11 -2.12 10.86
C ASN A 26 -6.33 -1.22 11.00
N MET A 27 -7.52 -1.84 11.01
CA MET A 27 -8.79 -1.12 11.00
C MET A 27 -9.06 -0.34 12.27
N HIS A 28 -8.61 -0.85 13.42
CA HIS A 28 -8.79 -0.15 14.69
C HIS A 28 -8.06 1.20 14.66
N ARG A 29 -6.81 1.18 14.21
CA ARG A 29 -6.01 2.39 14.04
C ARG A 29 -6.64 3.32 13.00
N ASN A 30 -7.07 2.78 11.86
CA ASN A 30 -7.63 3.57 10.77
C ASN A 30 -8.91 4.29 11.17
N ARG A 31 -9.71 3.70 12.07
CA ARG A 31 -10.94 4.32 12.55
C ARG A 31 -10.69 5.40 13.60
N ASN A 32 -9.66 5.26 14.40
CA ASN A 32 -9.45 6.10 15.58
C ASN A 32 -8.43 7.22 15.39
N LEU A 33 -7.65 7.21 14.31
CA LEU A 33 -6.64 8.23 14.05
C LEU A 33 -6.94 8.97 12.75
N ASP A 34 -6.42 10.18 12.64
CA ASP A 34 -6.56 11.00 11.42
C ASP A 34 -5.55 10.62 10.35
N THR A 35 -4.75 9.61 10.60
CA THR A 35 -3.71 9.13 9.69
C THR A 35 -3.85 7.65 9.44
N VAL A 36 -3.26 7.20 8.34
CA VAL A 36 -3.09 5.78 8.02
C VAL A 36 -1.63 5.51 7.70
N LEU A 37 -1.21 4.27 7.83
CA LEU A 37 0.09 3.82 7.32
C LEU A 37 -0.15 3.22 5.94
N ALA A 38 0.62 3.67 4.95
CA ALA A 38 0.43 3.22 3.58
C ALA A 38 1.78 2.99 2.91
N ALA A 39 1.84 1.95 2.07
CA ALA A 39 3.04 1.59 1.32
C ALA A 39 2.90 2.06 -0.12
N ARG A 40 3.98 2.59 -0.68
CA ARG A 40 3.99 3.07 -2.05
C ARG A 40 3.72 1.93 -3.03
N VAL A 41 2.90 2.19 -4.04
CA VAL A 41 2.70 1.28 -5.17
C VAL A 41 3.38 1.87 -6.39
N THR A 42 4.08 1.06 -7.16
CA THR A 42 4.77 1.51 -8.37
C THR A 42 4.46 0.61 -9.55
N THR A 43 4.47 1.19 -10.75
CA THR A 43 4.40 0.45 -12.00
C THR A 43 5.74 0.47 -12.72
N SER A 44 6.78 1.01 -12.09
CA SER A 44 8.12 1.08 -12.71
C SER A 44 8.62 -0.31 -13.08
N PRO A 45 9.18 -0.49 -14.29
CA PRO A 45 9.78 -1.76 -14.67
C PRO A 45 11.11 -1.95 -13.95
N ASN A 46 11.51 -3.23 -13.82
CA ASN A 46 12.83 -3.63 -13.33
C ASN A 46 13.20 -3.08 -11.93
N PRO A 47 12.32 -3.23 -10.91
CA PRO A 47 12.72 -2.91 -9.54
C PRO A 47 13.76 -3.92 -9.05
N PRO A 48 14.54 -3.58 -8.01
CA PRO A 48 15.41 -4.57 -7.37
C PRO A 48 14.63 -5.80 -6.91
N ASP A 49 15.22 -6.97 -7.03
CA ASP A 49 14.62 -8.22 -6.58
C ASP A 49 14.94 -8.44 -5.11
N ILE A 50 14.17 -7.82 -4.25
CA ILE A 50 14.28 -7.97 -2.79
C ILE A 50 12.92 -8.32 -2.21
N SER A 51 12.92 -9.03 -1.08
CA SER A 51 11.69 -9.59 -0.51
C SER A 51 10.72 -8.54 0.05
N SER A 52 11.16 -7.30 0.25
CA SER A 52 10.28 -6.20 0.65
C SER A 52 9.51 -5.57 -0.52
N ILE A 53 9.82 -5.96 -1.75
CA ILE A 53 9.10 -5.50 -2.95
C ILE A 53 8.18 -6.64 -3.40
N VAL A 54 6.86 -6.43 -3.30
CA VAL A 54 5.85 -7.47 -3.51
C VAL A 54 5.16 -7.24 -4.85
N PRO A 55 5.25 -8.17 -5.81
CA PRO A 55 4.57 -8.02 -7.09
C PRO A 55 3.06 -8.12 -6.93
N ILE A 56 2.35 -7.33 -7.72
CA ILE A 56 0.89 -7.37 -7.83
C ILE A 56 0.55 -8.11 -9.12
N GLU A 57 -0.07 -9.27 -9.01
CA GLU A 57 -0.46 -10.07 -10.16
C GLU A 57 -1.94 -9.89 -10.47
N HIS A 58 -2.24 -9.77 -11.76
CA HIS A 58 -3.60 -9.75 -12.26
C HIS A 58 -3.66 -10.68 -13.47
N GLN A 59 -4.44 -11.76 -13.38
CA GLN A 59 -4.58 -12.76 -14.44
C GLN A 59 -3.22 -13.29 -14.93
N GLY A 60 -2.32 -13.56 -13.99
CA GLY A 60 -1.00 -14.12 -14.29
C GLY A 60 0.05 -13.11 -14.75
N THR A 61 -0.32 -11.84 -14.87
CA THR A 61 0.59 -10.78 -15.31
C THR A 61 0.90 -9.85 -14.14
N ILE A 62 2.17 -9.48 -13.98
CA ILE A 62 2.57 -8.50 -12.96
C ILE A 62 2.23 -7.11 -13.50
N VAL A 63 1.31 -6.41 -12.81
CA VAL A 63 0.82 -5.09 -13.21
C VAL A 63 1.38 -3.97 -12.35
N GLY A 64 2.12 -4.28 -11.33
CA GLY A 64 2.74 -3.30 -10.44
C GLY A 64 3.40 -3.99 -9.27
N ARG A 65 3.91 -3.19 -8.32
CA ARG A 65 4.58 -3.72 -7.13
C ARG A 65 4.30 -2.83 -5.94
N VAL A 66 4.23 -3.45 -4.76
CA VAL A 66 4.12 -2.74 -3.48
C VAL A 66 5.52 -2.63 -2.90
N LEU A 67 5.93 -1.40 -2.62
CA LEU A 67 7.24 -1.11 -2.02
C LEU A 67 7.07 -1.10 -0.50
N CYS A 68 7.21 -2.25 0.13
CA CYS A 68 6.96 -2.40 1.56
C CYS A 68 8.00 -1.72 2.45
N ASP A 69 9.12 -1.30 1.87
CA ASP A 69 10.13 -0.50 2.55
C ASP A 69 9.89 1.01 2.43
N GLU A 70 8.89 1.42 1.63
CA GLU A 70 8.48 2.82 1.51
C GLU A 70 7.11 3.04 2.16
N ILE A 71 7.07 2.92 3.48
CA ILE A 71 5.85 3.12 4.26
C ILE A 71 5.82 4.56 4.73
N ALA A 72 4.68 5.21 4.53
CA ALA A 72 4.49 6.59 4.95
C ALA A 72 3.32 6.71 5.91
N LEU A 73 3.43 7.65 6.83
CA LEU A 73 2.32 8.10 7.66
C LEU A 73 1.55 9.15 6.83
N VAL A 74 0.34 8.81 6.42
CA VAL A 74 -0.44 9.63 5.49
C VAL A 74 -1.64 10.22 6.22
N SER A 75 -1.80 11.54 6.14
CA SER A 75 -2.99 12.22 6.65
C SER A 75 -4.20 11.85 5.80
N LYS A 76 -5.33 11.55 6.43
CA LYS A 76 -6.56 11.26 5.70
C LYS A 76 -6.97 12.39 4.77
N GLY A 77 -6.62 13.64 5.12
CA GLY A 77 -6.89 14.80 4.28
C GLY A 77 -6.12 14.81 2.97
N ASP A 78 -5.03 14.04 2.88
CA ASP A 78 -4.22 13.93 1.65
C ASP A 78 -4.67 12.78 0.75
N LEU A 79 -5.65 11.98 1.17
CA LEU A 79 -6.21 10.92 0.35
C LEU A 79 -7.18 11.54 -0.65
N LYS A 80 -6.86 11.45 -1.95
CA LYS A 80 -7.60 12.15 -2.99
C LYS A 80 -8.71 11.31 -3.60
N ARG A 81 -8.39 10.09 -4.04
CA ARG A 81 -9.40 9.18 -4.58
C ARG A 81 -8.97 7.74 -4.33
N ARG A 82 -9.96 6.90 -4.18
CA ARG A 82 -9.76 5.47 -3.98
C ARG A 82 -9.80 4.73 -5.31
N ALA A 83 -8.88 3.80 -5.52
CA ALA A 83 -8.92 2.90 -6.65
C ALA A 83 -10.13 1.95 -6.51
N SER A 84 -10.66 1.48 -7.64
CA SER A 84 -11.89 0.71 -7.66
C SER A 84 -11.79 -0.67 -7.01
N ASN A 85 -10.60 -1.28 -6.99
CA ASN A 85 -10.42 -2.63 -6.46
C ASN A 85 -9.46 -2.61 -5.28
N ALA A 86 -9.93 -3.13 -4.13
CA ALA A 86 -9.10 -3.36 -2.96
C ALA A 86 -8.30 -4.66 -3.14
N PHE A 87 -7.19 -4.78 -2.42
CA PHE A 87 -6.42 -6.02 -2.39
C PHE A 87 -7.22 -7.13 -1.71
N THR A 88 -7.09 -8.34 -2.22
CA THR A 88 -7.68 -9.54 -1.61
C THR A 88 -6.90 -9.93 -0.36
N ARG A 89 -7.51 -10.81 0.45
CA ARG A 89 -6.84 -11.36 1.63
C ARG A 89 -5.52 -12.04 1.26
N GLN A 90 -5.51 -12.78 0.16
CA GLN A 90 -4.31 -13.48 -0.31
C GLN A 90 -3.21 -12.49 -0.71
N GLN A 91 -3.58 -11.42 -1.42
CA GLN A 91 -2.63 -10.37 -1.78
C GLN A 91 -2.09 -9.67 -0.53
N MET A 92 -2.96 -9.36 0.44
CA MET A 92 -2.54 -8.73 1.69
C MET A 92 -1.62 -9.63 2.52
N ARG A 93 -1.78 -10.94 2.44
CA ARG A 93 -0.86 -11.89 3.10
C ARG A 93 0.56 -11.75 2.54
N LYS A 94 0.70 -11.64 1.22
CA LYS A 94 2.00 -11.42 0.59
C LYS A 94 2.59 -10.06 0.97
N VAL A 95 1.74 -9.05 1.07
CA VAL A 95 2.17 -7.72 1.54
C VAL A 95 2.71 -7.80 2.98
N CYS A 96 2.04 -8.55 3.86
CA CYS A 96 2.52 -8.75 5.23
C CYS A 96 3.88 -9.42 5.27
N GLU A 97 4.13 -10.39 4.40
CA GLU A 97 5.45 -11.00 4.27
C GLU A 97 6.50 -9.97 3.85
N GLY A 98 6.16 -9.11 2.89
CA GLY A 98 7.03 -8.03 2.45
C GLY A 98 7.31 -7.00 3.54
N LEU A 99 6.29 -6.64 4.31
CA LEU A 99 6.45 -5.72 5.45
C LEU A 99 7.35 -6.34 6.53
N SER A 100 7.16 -7.61 6.84
CA SER A 100 8.01 -8.32 7.79
C SER A 100 9.46 -8.36 7.32
N ALA A 101 9.68 -8.58 6.02
CA ALA A 101 11.02 -8.56 5.44
C ALA A 101 11.66 -7.18 5.55
N ALA A 102 10.91 -6.12 5.27
CA ALA A 102 11.40 -4.74 5.34
C ALA A 102 11.80 -4.35 6.77
N LEU A 103 11.04 -4.83 7.76
CA LEU A 103 11.25 -4.48 9.17
C LEU A 103 12.11 -5.50 9.91
N ALA A 104 12.46 -6.60 9.26
CA ALA A 104 13.20 -7.72 9.87
C ALA A 104 12.53 -8.25 11.14
N CYS A 105 11.20 -8.24 11.17
CA CYS A 105 10.44 -8.78 12.29
C CYS A 105 10.43 -10.30 12.23
N PRO A 106 10.59 -10.98 13.40
CA PRO A 106 10.51 -12.42 13.45
C PRO A 106 9.10 -12.94 13.17
#